data_40151c3f6ede21ebae0ccb01455699ed
#
_entry.id   40151c3f6ede21ebae0ccb01455699ed
#
_cell.length_a   1.000
_cell.length_b   1.000
_cell.length_c   1.000
_cell.angle_alpha   90.00
_cell.angle_beta   90.00
_cell.angle_gamma   90.00
#
_symmetry.space_group_name_H-M   'P 1'
#
loop_
_entity.id
_entity.type
_entity.pdbx_description
1 polymer ?
#
loop_
_entity_poly.entity_id
_entity_poly.type
_entity_poly.pdbx_seq_one_letter_code
_entity_poly.pdbx_strand_id
1 'polypeptide(L)'
;MSGAGGQELGCGRRTDGRRSGAGEIGVLLADDDADLRAVYRRLLERTEGFRVVAEAATGTRALSLIRALEPDVALVDVQMPGGSGLDVVRALAGEAASPAAPVPRTRVVTRPSSASKTGGSSVPRTRVVVLTAFDLDEYVAAALRAGAAGFLLKNASAAEVLAAIRAARAGHAALAPEVTARLVDQFRPRAAPHPFAGARLSARELQVVRLVARGLTNQQIANELVLSPETIRTYLKRLFAKLDVPDRTRLAVLAHEAGLLREPR
;
A
#
# COMPACT_ATOMS: atom_id res chain seq x y z
N MET A 1 9.74 -72.22 30.95
CA MET A 1 8.37 -72.05 30.50
C MET A 1 8.03 -70.52 30.57
N SER A 2 8.04 -69.91 29.47
CA SER A 2 7.22 -68.88 28.94
C SER A 2 6.91 -67.68 29.80
N GLY A 3 7.48 -66.56 29.46
CA GLY A 3 7.02 -65.24 29.83
C GLY A 3 7.29 -64.27 28.71
N ALA A 4 6.24 -63.86 28.00
CA ALA A 4 6.30 -62.93 26.89
C ALA A 4 6.52 -61.52 27.38
N GLY A 5 7.51 -60.85 26.81
CA GLY A 5 7.72 -59.43 26.96
C GLY A 5 6.83 -58.61 26.04
N GLY A 6 6.03 -57.75 26.62
CA GLY A 6 5.31 -56.70 25.87
C GLY A 6 6.21 -55.48 25.72
N GLN A 7 6.51 -55.11 24.49
CA GLN A 7 7.12 -53.81 24.17
C GLN A 7 6.00 -52.77 24.03
N GLU A 8 5.96 -51.84 24.95
CA GLU A 8 5.17 -50.62 24.82
C GLU A 8 5.87 -49.63 23.89
N LEU A 9 5.25 -49.39 22.77
CA LEU A 9 5.61 -48.32 21.81
C LEU A 9 5.32 -46.97 22.44
N GLY A 10 6.37 -46.21 22.60
CA GLY A 10 6.38 -44.87 23.16
C GLY A 10 5.44 -43.91 22.43
N CYS A 11 4.60 -43.37 23.21
CA CYS A 11 3.65 -42.34 22.94
C CYS A 11 4.30 -41.06 22.35
N GLY A 12 3.68 -40.57 21.31
CA GLY A 12 4.06 -39.35 20.66
C GLY A 12 4.17 -38.16 21.59
N ARG A 13 5.22 -37.39 21.36
CA ARG A 13 5.43 -36.10 22.03
C ARG A 13 4.25 -35.18 21.70
N ARG A 14 3.44 -34.94 22.70
CA ARG A 14 2.49 -33.81 22.69
C ARG A 14 3.32 -32.56 22.63
N THR A 15 3.20 -31.82 21.55
CA THR A 15 3.69 -30.45 21.46
C THR A 15 2.93 -29.61 22.46
N ASP A 16 3.59 -29.40 23.58
CA ASP A 16 3.11 -28.56 24.68
C ASP A 16 2.90 -27.14 24.13
N GLY A 17 1.65 -26.71 24.14
CA GLY A 17 1.25 -25.36 23.79
C GLY A 17 1.73 -24.36 24.84
N ARG A 18 3.03 -24.14 24.95
CA ARG A 18 3.58 -23.12 25.83
C ARG A 18 3.14 -21.76 25.35
N ARG A 19 2.30 -21.16 26.15
CA ARG A 19 2.00 -19.72 26.10
C ARG A 19 3.34 -18.97 26.09
N SER A 20 3.45 -18.00 25.18
CA SER A 20 4.54 -17.03 25.06
C SER A 20 5.20 -16.76 26.39
N GLY A 21 6.52 -17.04 26.51
CA GLY A 21 7.32 -16.47 27.58
C GLY A 21 7.18 -14.93 27.49
N ALA A 22 6.95 -14.30 28.63
CA ALA A 22 6.74 -12.86 28.69
C ALA A 22 7.98 -12.15 28.11
N GLY A 23 7.92 -11.73 26.85
CA GLY A 23 8.98 -10.98 26.18
C GLY A 23 9.33 -11.38 24.74
N GLU A 24 9.13 -12.65 24.34
CA GLU A 24 9.50 -13.10 22.99
C GLU A 24 8.43 -12.76 21.94
N ILE A 25 8.87 -12.31 20.76
CA ILE A 25 8.00 -12.04 19.61
C ILE A 25 7.82 -13.34 18.81
N GLY A 26 6.59 -13.85 18.77
CA GLY A 26 6.21 -15.01 17.96
C GLY A 26 6.06 -14.62 16.50
N VAL A 27 6.91 -15.17 15.62
CA VAL A 27 6.94 -14.85 14.20
C VAL A 27 6.52 -16.05 13.35
N LEU A 28 5.62 -15.85 12.42
CA LEU A 28 5.30 -16.80 11.35
C LEU A 28 6.05 -16.40 10.08
N LEU A 29 6.65 -17.37 9.40
CA LEU A 29 7.35 -17.19 8.13
C LEU A 29 6.53 -17.82 7.00
N ALA A 30 6.19 -17.03 5.97
CA ALA A 30 5.49 -17.52 4.79
C ALA A 30 6.21 -17.06 3.52
N ASP A 31 6.75 -17.98 2.79
CA ASP A 31 7.47 -17.79 1.53
C ASP A 31 7.48 -19.15 0.81
N ASP A 32 7.41 -19.21 -0.50
CA ASP A 32 7.50 -20.45 -1.26
C ASP A 32 8.95 -20.95 -1.38
N ASP A 33 9.94 -20.06 -1.24
CA ASP A 33 11.36 -20.38 -1.22
C ASP A 33 11.78 -20.96 0.16
N ALA A 34 12.07 -22.25 0.16
CA ALA A 34 12.49 -22.96 1.39
C ALA A 34 13.85 -22.50 1.94
N ASP A 35 14.77 -22.09 1.06
CA ASP A 35 16.10 -21.63 1.45
C ASP A 35 15.99 -20.26 2.14
N LEU A 36 15.19 -19.39 1.61
CA LEU A 36 14.94 -18.08 2.19
C LEU A 36 14.22 -18.20 3.54
N ARG A 37 13.22 -19.07 3.67
CA ARG A 37 12.60 -19.37 4.97
C ARG A 37 13.64 -19.87 5.99
N ALA A 38 14.55 -20.76 5.57
CA ALA A 38 15.62 -21.27 6.43
C ALA A 38 16.58 -20.17 6.87
N VAL A 39 16.87 -19.17 6.01
CA VAL A 39 17.70 -18.01 6.36
C VAL A 39 17.01 -17.17 7.45
N TYR A 40 15.75 -16.80 7.25
CA TYR A 40 14.99 -16.02 8.24
C TYR A 40 14.79 -16.78 9.56
N ARG A 41 14.51 -18.07 9.50
CA ARG A 41 14.43 -18.90 10.69
C ARG A 41 15.72 -18.85 11.50
N ARG A 42 16.88 -19.11 10.86
CA ARG A 42 18.19 -19.05 11.53
C ARG A 42 18.49 -17.67 12.12
N LEU A 43 18.12 -16.61 11.42
CA LEU A 43 18.27 -15.24 11.90
C LEU A 43 17.48 -15.04 13.19
N LEU A 44 16.21 -15.39 13.21
CA LEU A 44 15.32 -15.19 14.35
C LEU A 44 15.68 -16.07 15.53
N GLU A 45 15.99 -17.36 15.30
CA GLU A 45 16.38 -18.30 16.36
C GLU A 45 17.73 -17.96 17.03
N ARG A 46 18.63 -17.25 16.30
CA ARG A 46 19.89 -16.75 16.85
C ARG A 46 19.78 -15.39 17.53
N THR A 47 18.65 -14.74 17.41
CA THR A 47 18.45 -13.39 17.95
C THR A 47 17.54 -13.47 19.17
N GLU A 48 18.04 -13.02 20.30
CA GLU A 48 17.28 -13.00 21.55
C GLU A 48 16.00 -12.17 21.43
N GLY A 49 14.90 -12.67 22.00
CA GLY A 49 13.60 -12.02 21.96
C GLY A 49 12.73 -12.36 20.75
N PHE A 50 13.11 -13.32 19.92
CA PHE A 50 12.31 -13.81 18.80
C PHE A 50 12.13 -15.32 18.84
N ARG A 51 10.99 -15.78 18.32
CA ARG A 51 10.67 -17.20 18.18
C ARG A 51 9.88 -17.43 16.89
N VAL A 52 10.32 -18.38 16.06
CA VAL A 52 9.54 -18.84 14.92
C VAL A 52 8.47 -19.81 15.42
N VAL A 53 7.19 -19.45 15.19
CA VAL A 53 6.05 -20.25 15.65
C VAL A 53 5.53 -21.20 14.58
N ALA A 54 5.68 -20.85 13.31
CA ALA A 54 5.30 -21.69 12.18
C ALA A 54 5.95 -21.23 10.88
N GLU A 55 5.96 -22.13 9.90
CA GLU A 55 6.36 -21.86 8.53
C GLU A 55 5.25 -22.28 7.55
N ALA A 56 5.12 -21.57 6.45
CA ALA A 56 4.20 -21.86 5.37
C ALA A 56 4.87 -21.65 4.01
N ALA A 57 4.54 -22.49 3.04
CA ALA A 57 4.99 -22.35 1.66
C ALA A 57 3.90 -21.84 0.72
N THR A 58 2.70 -21.55 1.22
CA THR A 58 1.56 -21.10 0.44
C THR A 58 0.73 -20.08 1.22
N GLY A 59 0.05 -19.17 0.51
CA GLY A 59 -0.80 -18.15 1.12
C GLY A 59 -1.97 -18.76 1.92
N THR A 60 -2.63 -19.80 1.40
CA THR A 60 -3.71 -20.49 2.12
C THR A 60 -3.24 -21.14 3.41
N ARG A 61 -2.04 -21.75 3.40
CA ARG A 61 -1.46 -22.34 4.61
C ARG A 61 -1.04 -21.29 5.61
N ALA A 62 -0.45 -20.18 5.15
CA ALA A 62 -0.09 -19.03 5.99
C ALA A 62 -1.32 -18.49 6.72
N LEU A 63 -2.42 -18.22 6.00
CA LEU A 63 -3.66 -17.72 6.58
C LEU A 63 -4.25 -18.69 7.62
N SER A 64 -4.26 -19.99 7.32
CA SER A 64 -4.72 -21.03 8.26
C SER A 64 -3.89 -21.05 9.55
N LEU A 65 -2.57 -20.96 9.43
CA LEU A 65 -1.66 -20.96 10.58
C LEU A 65 -1.74 -19.66 11.39
N ILE A 66 -1.89 -18.50 10.72
CA ILE A 66 -2.10 -17.21 11.40
C ILE A 66 -3.34 -17.27 12.28
N ARG A 67 -4.46 -17.79 11.76
CA ARG A 67 -5.71 -17.94 12.53
C ARG A 67 -5.61 -18.92 13.70
N ALA A 68 -4.86 -20.00 13.51
CA ALA A 68 -4.74 -21.05 14.53
C ALA A 68 -3.76 -20.69 15.65
N LEU A 69 -2.67 -19.98 15.34
CA LEU A 69 -1.56 -19.74 16.25
C LEU A 69 -1.48 -18.30 16.76
N GLU A 70 -2.21 -17.39 16.13
CA GLU A 70 -2.20 -15.95 16.44
C GLU A 70 -0.79 -15.37 16.69
N PRO A 71 0.16 -15.52 15.74
CA PRO A 71 1.51 -15.01 15.93
C PRO A 71 1.46 -13.49 16.13
N ASP A 72 2.48 -12.95 16.80
CA ASP A 72 2.59 -11.49 16.97
C ASP A 72 2.82 -10.80 15.61
N VAL A 73 3.71 -11.38 14.80
CA VAL A 73 4.06 -10.88 13.46
C VAL A 73 4.08 -12.04 12.47
N ALA A 74 3.60 -11.79 11.24
CA ALA A 74 3.78 -12.69 10.10
C ALA A 74 4.63 -11.98 9.04
N LEU A 75 5.77 -12.58 8.67
CA LEU A 75 6.52 -12.21 7.48
C LEU A 75 5.96 -13.01 6.31
N VAL A 76 5.42 -12.33 5.31
CA VAL A 76 4.66 -12.99 4.24
C VAL A 76 5.14 -12.50 2.88
N ASP A 77 5.61 -13.42 2.03
CA ASP A 77 5.95 -13.08 0.66
C ASP A 77 4.74 -12.61 -0.14
N VAL A 78 4.97 -11.64 -1.04
CA VAL A 78 3.93 -11.16 -1.98
C VAL A 78 3.47 -12.28 -2.90
N GLN A 79 4.40 -13.06 -3.45
CA GLN A 79 4.13 -14.06 -4.47
C GLN A 79 4.27 -15.47 -3.91
N MET A 80 3.15 -16.11 -3.64
CA MET A 80 3.12 -17.51 -3.19
C MET A 80 2.05 -18.30 -3.92
N PRO A 81 2.25 -19.61 -4.13
CA PRO A 81 1.20 -20.49 -4.59
C PRO A 81 0.00 -20.50 -3.63
N GLY A 82 -1.19 -20.64 -4.18
CA GLY A 82 -2.42 -20.78 -3.39
C GLY A 82 -2.85 -19.50 -2.64
N GLY A 83 -2.46 -18.33 -3.15
CA GLY A 83 -2.83 -17.01 -2.63
C GLY A 83 -1.63 -16.14 -2.33
N SER A 84 -1.69 -14.89 -2.78
CA SER A 84 -0.63 -13.91 -2.56
C SER A 84 -0.59 -13.42 -1.12
N GLY A 85 0.56 -12.86 -0.70
CA GLY A 85 0.67 -12.18 0.60
C GLY A 85 -0.35 -11.05 0.75
N LEU A 86 -0.72 -10.39 -0.35
CA LEU A 86 -1.76 -9.38 -0.37
C LEU A 86 -3.14 -9.97 -0.06
N ASP A 87 -3.42 -11.19 -0.54
CA ASP A 87 -4.69 -11.87 -0.23
C ASP A 87 -4.74 -12.27 1.24
N VAL A 88 -3.62 -12.67 1.84
CA VAL A 88 -3.50 -12.92 3.28
C VAL A 88 -3.81 -11.64 4.08
N VAL A 89 -3.21 -10.50 3.71
CA VAL A 89 -3.48 -9.21 4.36
C VAL A 89 -4.96 -8.83 4.23
N ARG A 90 -5.54 -8.93 3.01
CA ARG A 90 -6.96 -8.61 2.77
C ARG A 90 -7.91 -9.51 3.56
N ALA A 91 -7.62 -10.81 3.64
CA ALA A 91 -8.44 -11.74 4.39
C ALA A 91 -8.46 -11.42 5.88
N LEU A 92 -7.32 -11.06 6.45
CA LEU A 92 -7.21 -10.65 7.85
C LEU A 92 -7.87 -9.29 8.12
N ALA A 93 -7.77 -8.35 7.19
CA ALA A 93 -8.42 -7.04 7.28
C ALA A 93 -9.93 -7.13 7.06
N GLY A 94 -10.39 -7.99 6.14
CA GLY A 94 -11.81 -8.21 5.83
C GLY A 94 -12.59 -8.86 6.98
N GLU A 95 -11.93 -9.61 7.83
CA GLU A 95 -12.50 -10.12 9.09
C GLU A 95 -12.74 -9.01 10.12
N ALA A 96 -12.05 -7.86 9.96
CA ALA A 96 -12.24 -6.67 10.78
C ALA A 96 -13.23 -5.65 10.18
N ALA A 97 -13.62 -5.79 8.92
CA ALA A 97 -14.50 -4.87 8.21
C ALA A 97 -15.74 -5.59 7.69
N SER A 98 -16.89 -5.39 8.32
CA SER A 98 -18.20 -5.67 7.74
C SER A 98 -18.40 -4.84 6.46
N PRO A 99 -19.07 -5.34 5.40
CA PRO A 99 -19.15 -4.64 4.13
C PRO A 99 -20.08 -3.44 4.22
N ALA A 100 -19.62 -2.32 3.73
CA ALA A 100 -20.32 -1.09 3.40
C ALA A 100 -20.01 0.12 4.30
N ALA A 101 -19.00 0.88 3.92
CA ALA A 101 -19.06 2.33 4.09
C ALA A 101 -18.12 3.02 3.07
N PRO A 102 -18.54 4.13 2.44
CA PRO A 102 -17.75 4.85 1.45
C PRO A 102 -16.56 5.55 2.11
N VAL A 103 -15.49 5.67 1.34
CA VAL A 103 -14.20 6.25 1.72
C VAL A 103 -14.38 7.63 2.37
N PRO A 104 -14.03 7.85 3.63
CA PRO A 104 -13.98 9.20 4.18
C PRO A 104 -12.66 9.88 3.84
N ARG A 105 -12.80 11.10 3.37
CA ARG A 105 -11.72 12.07 3.15
C ARG A 105 -10.88 12.23 4.41
N THR A 106 -9.59 12.27 4.21
CA THR A 106 -8.48 12.63 5.10
C THR A 106 -8.90 13.38 6.37
N ARG A 107 -8.71 12.73 7.51
CA ARG A 107 -8.56 13.42 8.79
C ARG A 107 -7.37 12.82 9.51
N VAL A 108 -6.30 13.60 9.58
CA VAL A 108 -5.18 13.34 10.49
C VAL A 108 -5.73 13.42 11.91
N VAL A 109 -5.79 12.30 12.59
CA VAL A 109 -6.13 12.26 14.01
C VAL A 109 -4.94 11.67 14.75
N THR A 110 -4.20 12.56 15.37
CA THR A 110 -3.34 12.24 16.53
C THR A 110 -4.24 11.78 17.66
N ARG A 111 -4.06 10.56 18.14
CA ARG A 111 -4.70 10.09 19.37
C ARG A 111 -3.67 9.80 20.44
N PRO A 112 -3.84 10.37 21.64
CA PRO A 112 -3.08 9.95 22.80
C PRO A 112 -3.61 8.63 23.37
N SER A 113 -2.68 7.87 23.93
CA SER A 113 -2.88 6.65 24.69
C SER A 113 -3.82 6.88 25.89
N SER A 114 -4.84 6.06 26.03
CA SER A 114 -5.27 5.58 27.36
C SER A 114 -6.17 4.35 27.20
N ALA A 115 -5.86 3.34 27.97
CA ALA A 115 -6.58 2.08 28.04
C ALA A 115 -8.01 2.26 28.56
N SER A 116 -8.94 1.51 27.95
CA SER A 116 -10.12 0.99 28.67
C SER A 116 -10.64 -0.26 27.96
N LYS A 117 -10.65 -1.35 28.68
CA LYS A 117 -11.32 -2.61 28.32
C LYS A 117 -12.83 -2.38 28.29
N THR A 118 -13.50 -2.73 27.24
CA THR A 118 -14.79 -3.48 27.22
C THR A 118 -15.34 -3.56 25.80
N GLY A 119 -15.77 -4.74 25.37
CA GLY A 119 -16.69 -4.95 24.23
C GLY A 119 -16.01 -5.41 22.93
N GLY A 120 -16.15 -6.71 22.63
CA GLY A 120 -15.67 -7.47 21.50
C GLY A 120 -15.80 -6.82 20.12
N SER A 121 -14.66 -6.50 19.55
CA SER A 121 -14.38 -6.55 18.13
C SER A 121 -12.93 -7.00 18.03
N SER A 122 -12.70 -8.25 17.64
CA SER A 122 -11.36 -8.81 17.57
C SER A 122 -10.64 -8.22 16.35
N VAL A 123 -9.94 -7.11 16.56
CA VAL A 123 -8.91 -6.66 15.62
C VAL A 123 -7.89 -7.80 15.52
N PRO A 124 -7.52 -8.26 14.31
CA PRO A 124 -6.51 -9.31 14.16
C PRO A 124 -5.27 -8.93 14.96
N ARG A 125 -4.87 -9.77 15.90
CA ARG A 125 -3.69 -9.52 16.76
C ARG A 125 -2.40 -9.60 15.96
N THR A 126 -2.38 -10.40 14.91
CA THR A 126 -1.20 -10.62 14.06
C THR A 126 -0.93 -9.42 13.15
N ARG A 127 0.29 -8.91 13.19
CA ARG A 127 0.78 -7.85 12.31
C ARG A 127 1.46 -8.44 11.10
N VAL A 128 1.00 -8.14 9.90
CA VAL A 128 1.57 -8.68 8.66
C VAL A 128 2.60 -7.71 8.09
N VAL A 129 3.83 -8.17 7.94
CA VAL A 129 4.91 -7.50 7.20
C VAL A 129 5.10 -8.26 5.89
N VAL A 130 4.95 -7.55 4.78
CA VAL A 130 5.02 -8.15 3.44
C VAL A 130 6.46 -8.11 2.94
N LEU A 131 6.92 -9.23 2.36
CA LEU A 131 8.22 -9.36 1.72
C LEU A 131 8.07 -9.35 0.20
N THR A 132 9.00 -8.71 -0.53
CA THR A 132 9.02 -8.73 -2.00
C THR A 132 10.42 -8.80 -2.57
N ALA A 133 10.58 -9.45 -3.70
CA ALA A 133 11.87 -9.56 -4.37
C ALA A 133 12.27 -8.29 -5.12
N PHE A 134 11.33 -7.60 -5.82
CA PHE A 134 11.59 -6.38 -6.62
C PHE A 134 10.30 -5.66 -7.06
N ASP A 135 10.45 -4.34 -7.35
CA ASP A 135 9.66 -3.45 -8.23
C ASP A 135 8.17 -3.75 -8.43
N LEU A 136 7.39 -3.58 -7.38
CA LEU A 136 5.95 -3.68 -7.52
C LEU A 136 5.28 -2.48 -6.81
N ASP A 137 5.48 -1.27 -7.35
CA ASP A 137 4.89 -0.03 -6.83
C ASP A 137 3.36 -0.16 -6.60
N GLU A 138 2.67 -0.89 -7.46
CA GLU A 138 1.24 -1.15 -7.32
C GLU A 138 0.91 -2.04 -6.11
N TYR A 139 1.78 -3.04 -5.80
CA TYR A 139 1.57 -3.95 -4.67
C TYR A 139 1.85 -3.30 -3.33
N VAL A 140 2.84 -2.41 -3.25
CA VAL A 140 3.15 -1.67 -2.00
C VAL A 140 1.95 -0.84 -1.56
N ALA A 141 1.41 -0.02 -2.47
CA ALA A 141 0.24 0.81 -2.18
C ALA A 141 -1.00 -0.04 -1.87
N ALA A 142 -1.17 -1.19 -2.55
CA ALA A 142 -2.28 -2.10 -2.30
C ALA A 142 -2.16 -2.80 -0.95
N ALA A 143 -0.95 -3.26 -0.56
CA ALA A 143 -0.71 -3.90 0.73
C ALA A 143 -0.95 -2.96 1.91
N LEU A 144 -0.47 -1.72 1.81
CA LEU A 144 -0.69 -0.71 2.85
C LEU A 144 -2.17 -0.31 2.98
N ARG A 145 -2.87 -0.14 1.85
CA ARG A 145 -4.33 0.10 1.86
C ARG A 145 -5.11 -1.09 2.44
N ALA A 146 -4.61 -2.30 2.25
CA ALA A 146 -5.20 -3.50 2.82
C ALA A 146 -4.90 -3.68 4.32
N GLY A 147 -4.02 -2.86 4.92
CA GLY A 147 -3.70 -2.87 6.34
C GLY A 147 -2.43 -3.64 6.70
N ALA A 148 -1.51 -3.87 5.76
CA ALA A 148 -0.18 -4.40 6.08
C ALA A 148 0.52 -3.49 7.11
N ALA A 149 1.15 -4.10 8.11
CA ALA A 149 1.89 -3.39 9.15
C ALA A 149 3.29 -2.98 8.69
N GLY A 150 3.77 -3.51 7.57
CA GLY A 150 5.05 -3.16 7.01
C GLY A 150 5.31 -3.78 5.65
N PHE A 151 6.40 -3.33 5.05
CA PHE A 151 6.83 -3.78 3.75
C PHE A 151 8.37 -3.78 3.69
N LEU A 152 8.97 -4.91 3.30
CA LEU A 152 10.40 -5.11 3.20
C LEU A 152 10.77 -5.71 1.85
N LEU A 153 11.96 -5.39 1.39
CA LEU A 153 12.58 -6.09 0.27
C LEU A 153 13.21 -7.41 0.75
N LYS A 154 13.19 -8.47 -0.06
CA LYS A 154 13.83 -9.75 0.26
C LYS A 154 15.37 -9.66 0.39
N ASN A 155 15.97 -8.59 -0.15
CA ASN A 155 17.40 -8.26 0.01
C ASN A 155 17.68 -7.37 1.24
N ALA A 156 16.69 -7.11 2.09
CA ALA A 156 16.87 -6.34 3.32
C ALA A 156 17.90 -7.03 4.23
N SER A 157 18.71 -6.22 4.89
CA SER A 157 19.68 -6.71 5.86
C SER A 157 19.01 -7.37 7.07
N ALA A 158 19.72 -8.23 7.76
CA ALA A 158 19.22 -8.84 8.99
C ALA A 158 18.75 -7.81 10.03
N ALA A 159 19.47 -6.68 10.15
CA ALA A 159 19.11 -5.60 11.07
C ALA A 159 17.77 -4.96 10.71
N GLU A 160 17.52 -4.73 9.41
CA GLU A 160 16.25 -4.17 8.92
C GLU A 160 15.08 -5.11 9.16
N VAL A 161 15.25 -6.41 8.91
CA VAL A 161 14.22 -7.42 9.18
C VAL A 161 13.84 -7.43 10.65
N LEU A 162 14.83 -7.48 11.56
CA LEU A 162 14.59 -7.48 12.99
C LEU A 162 13.94 -6.16 13.47
N ALA A 163 14.38 -5.03 12.94
CA ALA A 163 13.79 -3.73 13.25
C ALA A 163 12.34 -3.64 12.80
N ALA A 164 12.03 -4.14 11.59
CA ALA A 164 10.68 -4.17 11.06
C ALA A 164 9.73 -5.03 11.88
N ILE A 165 10.17 -6.21 12.32
CA ILE A 165 9.36 -7.08 13.19
C ILE A 165 9.07 -6.39 14.53
N ARG A 166 10.08 -5.74 15.15
CA ARG A 166 9.87 -4.99 16.40
C ARG A 166 8.91 -3.81 16.22
N ALA A 167 9.07 -3.04 15.13
CA ALA A 167 8.20 -1.92 14.81
C ALA A 167 6.76 -2.38 14.57
N ALA A 168 6.55 -3.42 13.77
CA ALA A 168 5.24 -4.00 13.51
C ALA A 168 4.57 -4.48 14.80
N ARG A 169 5.31 -5.19 15.69
CA ARG A 169 4.82 -5.62 17.00
C ARG A 169 4.38 -4.44 17.87
N ALA A 170 5.13 -3.35 17.83
CA ALA A 170 4.81 -2.12 18.58
C ALA A 170 3.63 -1.33 17.97
N GLY A 171 3.10 -1.75 16.81
CA GLY A 171 2.01 -1.06 16.11
C GLY A 171 2.47 0.09 15.21
N HIS A 172 3.77 0.20 14.96
CA HIS A 172 4.33 1.17 14.03
C HIS A 172 4.42 0.58 12.63
N ALA A 173 4.30 1.43 11.60
CA ALA A 173 4.54 1.00 10.23
C ALA A 173 6.03 0.71 10.01
N ALA A 174 6.34 -0.49 9.53
CA ALA A 174 7.69 -0.93 9.20
C ALA A 174 7.90 -0.82 7.69
N LEU A 175 8.42 0.31 7.22
CA LEU A 175 8.70 0.56 5.81
C LEU A 175 10.21 0.74 5.63
N ALA A 176 10.79 0.02 4.67
CA ALA A 176 12.16 0.29 4.25
C ALA A 176 12.27 1.73 3.69
N PRO A 177 13.41 2.42 3.87
CA PRO A 177 13.59 3.78 3.36
C PRO A 177 13.29 3.92 1.86
N GLU A 178 13.68 2.93 1.06
CA GLU A 178 13.44 2.86 -0.38
C GLU A 178 11.95 2.78 -0.69
N VAL A 179 11.21 1.99 0.08
CA VAL A 179 9.74 1.86 -0.04
C VAL A 179 9.07 3.17 0.35
N THR A 180 9.56 3.82 1.41
CA THR A 180 9.06 5.14 1.84
C THR A 180 9.29 6.21 0.78
N ALA A 181 10.48 6.28 0.18
CA ALA A 181 10.78 7.23 -0.89
C ALA A 181 9.86 7.04 -2.09
N ARG A 182 9.64 5.80 -2.52
CA ARG A 182 8.72 5.45 -3.63
C ARG A 182 7.27 5.80 -3.31
N LEU A 183 6.82 5.55 -2.09
CA LEU A 183 5.47 5.97 -1.65
C LEU A 183 5.32 7.49 -1.69
N VAL A 184 6.30 8.24 -1.20
CA VAL A 184 6.29 9.71 -1.29
C VAL A 184 6.19 10.15 -2.74
N ASP A 185 6.88 9.51 -3.68
CA ASP A 185 6.78 9.83 -5.12
C ASP A 185 5.42 9.43 -5.72
N GLN A 186 4.79 8.34 -5.27
CA GLN A 186 3.43 7.97 -5.68
C GLN A 186 2.36 8.91 -5.11
N PHE A 187 2.56 9.40 -3.88
CA PHE A 187 1.66 10.37 -3.23
C PHE A 187 2.02 11.82 -3.55
N ARG A 188 3.18 12.08 -4.18
CA ARG A 188 3.33 13.37 -4.86
C ARG A 188 2.16 13.50 -5.81
N PRO A 189 1.41 14.63 -5.75
CA PRO A 189 0.41 14.87 -6.76
C PRO A 189 1.14 14.70 -8.09
N ARG A 190 0.95 13.58 -8.76
CA ARG A 190 1.28 13.50 -10.18
C ARG A 190 0.49 14.68 -10.73
N ALA A 191 1.19 15.70 -11.18
CA ALA A 191 0.56 16.71 -11.98
C ALA A 191 -0.23 15.91 -13.00
N ALA A 192 -1.56 15.93 -12.91
CA ALA A 192 -2.42 15.20 -13.83
C ALA A 192 -1.82 15.50 -15.20
N PRO A 193 -1.61 14.50 -16.10
CA PRO A 193 -0.94 14.75 -17.37
C PRO A 193 -1.57 16.03 -17.91
N HIS A 194 -0.73 17.07 -18.03
CA HIS A 194 -1.22 18.43 -18.26
C HIS A 194 -2.19 18.29 -19.41
N PRO A 195 -3.47 18.62 -19.30
CA PRO A 195 -4.49 18.30 -20.32
C PRO A 195 -4.08 18.72 -21.71
N PHE A 196 -3.05 19.58 -21.80
CA PHE A 196 -2.41 20.05 -23.03
C PHE A 196 -1.04 19.40 -23.31
N ALA A 197 -0.59 18.38 -22.56
CA ALA A 197 0.75 17.78 -22.72
C ALA A 197 0.95 17.09 -24.08
N GLY A 198 -0.12 16.58 -24.68
CA GLY A 198 -0.13 16.02 -26.06
C GLY A 198 -0.38 17.04 -27.16
N ALA A 199 -0.93 18.21 -26.84
CA ALA A 199 -1.24 19.27 -27.78
C ALA A 199 -0.15 20.33 -27.74
N ARG A 200 0.68 20.41 -28.78
CA ARG A 200 1.69 21.47 -28.91
C ARG A 200 1.00 22.83 -29.15
N LEU A 201 0.50 23.46 -28.09
CA LEU A 201 -0.08 24.79 -28.17
C LEU A 201 1.02 25.82 -28.36
N SER A 202 0.83 26.72 -29.32
CA SER A 202 1.67 27.92 -29.44
C SER A 202 1.44 28.86 -28.25
N ALA A 203 2.40 29.75 -27.98
CA ALA A 203 2.26 30.75 -26.91
C ALA A 203 0.97 31.57 -27.06
N ARG A 204 0.58 31.87 -28.32
CA ARG A 204 -0.63 32.61 -28.61
C ARG A 204 -1.90 31.81 -28.34
N GLU A 205 -1.94 30.55 -28.73
CA GLU A 205 -3.04 29.63 -28.40
C GLU A 205 -3.22 29.48 -26.88
N LEU A 206 -2.13 29.38 -26.15
CA LEU A 206 -2.15 29.30 -24.69
C LEU A 206 -2.70 30.58 -24.04
N GLN A 207 -2.33 31.75 -24.56
CA GLN A 207 -2.91 33.03 -24.11
C GLN A 207 -4.43 33.04 -24.30
N VAL A 208 -4.93 32.64 -25.48
CA VAL A 208 -6.36 32.57 -25.75
C VAL A 208 -7.06 31.59 -24.78
N VAL A 209 -6.49 30.41 -24.54
CA VAL A 209 -7.04 29.43 -23.59
C VAL A 209 -7.13 30.02 -22.16
N ARG A 210 -6.11 30.74 -21.71
CA ARG A 210 -6.12 31.39 -20.37
C ARG A 210 -7.24 32.43 -20.25
N LEU A 211 -7.44 33.24 -21.29
CA LEU A 211 -8.48 34.27 -21.28
C LEU A 211 -9.88 33.66 -21.37
N VAL A 212 -10.06 32.57 -22.11
CA VAL A 212 -11.30 31.78 -22.11
C VAL A 212 -11.57 31.20 -20.69
N ALA A 213 -10.59 30.68 -20.03
CA ALA A 213 -10.72 30.15 -18.67
C ALA A 213 -11.09 31.23 -17.64
N ARG A 214 -10.65 32.46 -17.85
CA ARG A 214 -11.06 33.65 -17.08
C ARG A 214 -12.49 34.14 -17.39
N GLY A 215 -13.18 33.51 -18.33
CA GLY A 215 -14.56 33.84 -18.68
C GLY A 215 -14.73 35.02 -19.66
N LEU A 216 -13.66 35.55 -20.26
CA LEU A 216 -13.73 36.71 -21.16
C LEU A 216 -14.48 36.34 -22.44
N THR A 217 -15.29 37.25 -22.96
CA THR A 217 -15.95 37.11 -24.26
C THR A 217 -14.94 37.24 -25.42
N ASN A 218 -15.31 36.83 -26.64
CA ASN A 218 -14.43 36.97 -27.81
C ASN A 218 -14.02 38.41 -28.06
N GLN A 219 -14.93 39.38 -27.82
CA GLN A 219 -14.65 40.81 -27.95
C GLN A 219 -13.63 41.28 -26.92
N GLN A 220 -13.76 40.85 -25.66
CA GLN A 220 -12.81 41.19 -24.59
C GLN A 220 -11.44 40.57 -24.85
N ILE A 221 -11.39 39.29 -25.29
CA ILE A 221 -10.15 38.62 -25.67
C ILE A 221 -9.45 39.33 -26.83
N ALA A 222 -10.26 39.73 -27.83
CA ALA A 222 -9.76 40.48 -28.99
C ALA A 222 -9.13 41.83 -28.58
N ASN A 223 -9.78 42.55 -27.69
CA ASN A 223 -9.28 43.82 -27.16
C ASN A 223 -7.99 43.62 -26.38
N GLU A 224 -7.91 42.59 -25.47
CA GLU A 224 -6.73 42.31 -24.64
C GLU A 224 -5.53 41.86 -25.48
N LEU A 225 -5.78 41.12 -26.55
CA LEU A 225 -4.73 40.60 -27.43
C LEU A 225 -4.43 41.50 -28.66
N VAL A 226 -5.09 42.61 -28.79
CA VAL A 226 -5.01 43.54 -29.96
C VAL A 226 -5.26 42.78 -31.28
N LEU A 227 -6.36 42.04 -31.32
CA LEU A 227 -6.80 41.24 -32.47
C LEU A 227 -8.26 41.57 -32.84
N SER A 228 -8.72 41.07 -34.01
CA SER A 228 -10.15 41.13 -34.33
C SER A 228 -10.93 39.97 -33.66
N PRO A 229 -12.22 40.16 -33.35
CA PRO A 229 -13.07 39.06 -32.84
C PRO A 229 -13.16 37.88 -33.80
N GLU A 230 -13.05 38.07 -35.09
CA GLU A 230 -12.99 37.05 -36.14
C GLU A 230 -11.72 36.18 -35.98
N THR A 231 -10.61 36.84 -35.71
CA THR A 231 -9.34 36.13 -35.42
C THR A 231 -9.47 35.23 -34.17
N ILE A 232 -10.12 35.73 -33.11
CA ILE A 232 -10.36 34.91 -31.90
C ILE A 232 -11.28 33.73 -32.21
N ARG A 233 -12.34 33.89 -33.01
CA ARG A 233 -13.20 32.77 -33.47
C ARG A 233 -12.36 31.69 -34.18
N THR A 234 -11.45 32.14 -35.06
CA THR A 234 -10.56 31.21 -35.78
C THR A 234 -9.62 30.45 -34.82
N TYR A 235 -9.05 31.14 -33.85
CA TYR A 235 -8.24 30.46 -32.79
C TYR A 235 -9.08 29.45 -32.03
N LEU A 236 -10.27 29.78 -31.59
CA LEU A 236 -11.16 28.89 -30.85
C LEU A 236 -11.52 27.65 -31.67
N LYS A 237 -11.89 27.82 -32.94
CA LYS A 237 -12.18 26.68 -33.83
C LYS A 237 -11.01 25.72 -33.97
N ARG A 238 -9.78 26.25 -34.11
CA ARG A 238 -8.56 25.44 -34.16
C ARG A 238 -8.27 24.76 -32.83
N LEU A 239 -8.46 25.43 -31.70
CA LEU A 239 -8.28 24.92 -30.36
C LEU A 239 -9.25 23.79 -30.04
N PHE A 240 -10.53 23.93 -30.43
CA PHE A 240 -11.53 22.88 -30.23
C PHE A 240 -11.15 21.62 -31.00
N ALA A 241 -10.73 21.74 -32.25
CA ALA A 241 -10.27 20.57 -33.03
C ALA A 241 -8.95 19.96 -32.49
N LYS A 242 -8.01 20.82 -32.04
CA LYS A 242 -6.69 20.41 -31.60
C LYS A 242 -6.71 19.73 -30.23
N LEU A 243 -7.66 20.09 -29.37
CA LEU A 243 -7.81 19.61 -28.00
C LEU A 243 -8.95 18.59 -27.86
N ASP A 244 -9.61 18.27 -28.99
CA ASP A 244 -10.78 17.39 -29.04
C ASP A 244 -11.87 17.79 -28.01
N VAL A 245 -12.20 19.08 -27.98
CA VAL A 245 -13.25 19.61 -27.10
C VAL A 245 -14.42 20.15 -27.93
N PRO A 246 -15.68 19.88 -27.54
CA PRO A 246 -16.85 20.20 -28.34
C PRO A 246 -17.17 21.71 -28.34
N ASP A 247 -16.83 22.41 -27.28
CA ASP A 247 -17.26 23.77 -27.04
C ASP A 247 -16.35 24.59 -26.12
N ARG A 248 -16.67 25.87 -25.96
CA ARG A 248 -15.97 26.81 -25.11
C ARG A 248 -16.02 26.45 -23.63
N THR A 249 -17.13 25.92 -23.16
CA THR A 249 -17.32 25.54 -21.75
C THR A 249 -16.36 24.41 -21.39
N ARG A 250 -16.29 23.38 -22.24
CA ARG A 250 -15.36 22.27 -22.04
C ARG A 250 -13.89 22.72 -22.12
N LEU A 251 -13.58 23.68 -23.02
CA LEU A 251 -12.23 24.27 -23.07
C LEU A 251 -11.88 25.01 -21.76
N ALA A 252 -12.81 25.76 -21.20
CA ALA A 252 -12.61 26.49 -19.94
C ALA A 252 -12.41 25.52 -18.76
N VAL A 253 -13.21 24.45 -18.68
CA VAL A 253 -13.05 23.40 -17.66
C VAL A 253 -11.70 22.73 -17.79
N LEU A 254 -11.29 22.35 -19.00
CA LEU A 254 -9.99 21.72 -19.26
C LEU A 254 -8.81 22.63 -18.84
N ALA A 255 -8.92 23.92 -19.10
CA ALA A 255 -7.92 24.91 -18.70
C ALA A 255 -7.84 25.09 -17.16
N HIS A 256 -8.99 24.98 -16.49
CA HIS A 256 -9.05 25.01 -15.02
C HIS A 256 -8.43 23.75 -14.40
N GLU A 257 -8.77 22.58 -14.93
CA GLU A 257 -8.17 21.27 -14.53
C GLU A 257 -6.65 21.28 -14.74
N ALA A 258 -6.16 21.93 -15.80
CA ALA A 258 -4.74 22.11 -16.08
C ALA A 258 -4.04 23.13 -15.17
N GLY A 259 -4.75 23.82 -14.30
CA GLY A 259 -4.17 24.81 -13.40
C GLY A 259 -3.68 26.10 -14.10
N LEU A 260 -4.10 26.38 -15.35
CA LEU A 260 -3.64 27.53 -16.14
C LEU A 260 -4.08 28.90 -15.57
N LEU A 261 -4.98 28.91 -14.58
CA LEU A 261 -5.42 30.10 -13.87
C LEU A 261 -4.55 30.43 -12.63
N ARG A 262 -3.65 29.50 -12.21
CA ARG A 262 -2.71 29.79 -11.13
C ARG A 262 -1.55 30.61 -11.70
N GLU A 263 -1.36 31.81 -11.19
CA GLU A 263 -0.16 32.59 -11.50
C GLU A 263 1.09 31.81 -11.06
N PRO A 264 2.15 31.78 -11.89
CA PRO A 264 3.43 31.25 -11.43
C PRO A 264 3.91 32.12 -10.27
N ARG A 265 4.18 31.49 -9.12
CA ARG A 265 4.87 32.15 -7.99
C ARG A 265 6.33 32.35 -8.34
#